data_e1398c5df9045095c483b50ad4008918
#
_entry.id   e1398c5df9045095c483b50ad4008918
#
_cell.length_a   1.000
_cell.length_b   1.000
_cell.length_c   1.000
_cell.angle_alpha   90.00
_cell.angle_beta   90.00
_cell.angle_gamma   90.00
#
_symmetry.space_group_name_H-M   'P 1'
#
loop_
_entity.id
_entity.type
_entity.pdbx_description
1 polymer ?
#
loop_
_entity_poly.entity_id
_entity_poly.type
_entity_poly.pdbx_seq_one_letter_code
_entity_poly.pdbx_strand_id
1 'polypeptide(L)'
;MQDQYSRTQLLLGAEAMEKLHHARVAVFGIGGVGGYTVEALARSGVGALDLIDDDKVCLTNLNRQIIATRSTVGQYKVDVAEQRIHDIDPNIKVTTYKTFFTPETQDQFDFTQYDYVVDAIDTVTGKIALVVKAKEAGVSIICAMGAGNKMDPTRFEVTDIYKTSVCPLAKVMRTECRKRRIKHLKVVYSREPVMTPIEDLSLIHISEPTRPLYIS
;
A
#
# COMPACT_ATOMS: atom_id res chain seq x y z
N MET A 1 -27.68 11.19 15.21
CA MET A 1 -27.96 9.77 14.86
C MET A 1 -26.63 9.04 14.98
N GLN A 2 -26.58 7.85 15.58
CA GLN A 2 -25.32 7.08 15.62
C GLN A 2 -25.08 6.45 14.24
N ASP A 3 -23.85 6.52 13.76
CA ASP A 3 -23.36 5.91 12.53
C ASP A 3 -22.16 4.99 12.80
N GLN A 4 -21.58 4.39 11.77
CA GLN A 4 -20.43 3.49 11.88
C GLN A 4 -19.16 4.18 12.42
N TYR A 5 -19.07 5.50 12.36
CA TYR A 5 -17.92 6.30 12.80
C TYR A 5 -18.06 6.91 14.20
N SER A 6 -19.21 6.75 14.84
CA SER A 6 -19.51 7.40 16.11
C SER A 6 -18.48 7.11 17.21
N ARG A 7 -17.91 5.90 17.25
CA ARG A 7 -16.85 5.56 18.22
C ARG A 7 -15.53 6.25 17.92
N THR A 8 -15.19 6.38 16.65
CA THR A 8 -14.00 7.12 16.21
C THR A 8 -14.14 8.60 16.51
N GLN A 9 -15.33 9.15 16.29
CA GLN A 9 -15.65 10.55 16.61
C GLN A 9 -15.54 10.87 18.11
N LEU A 10 -15.88 9.93 19.00
CA LEU A 10 -15.68 10.13 20.44
C LEU A 10 -14.21 10.32 20.84
N LEU A 11 -13.29 9.76 20.07
CA LEU A 11 -11.84 9.87 20.32
C LEU A 11 -11.21 11.06 19.61
N LEU A 12 -11.56 11.28 18.35
CA LEU A 12 -10.90 12.26 17.48
C LEU A 12 -11.62 13.61 17.43
N GLY A 13 -12.92 13.64 17.79
CA GLY A 13 -13.78 14.81 17.69
C GLY A 13 -14.39 15.00 16.30
N ALA A 14 -15.41 15.85 16.20
CA ALA A 14 -16.15 16.09 14.96
C ALA A 14 -15.29 16.74 13.86
N GLU A 15 -14.43 17.69 14.23
CA GLU A 15 -13.56 18.39 13.28
C GLU A 15 -12.57 17.43 12.58
N ALA A 16 -12.01 16.47 13.32
CA ALA A 16 -11.11 15.49 12.74
C ALA A 16 -11.86 14.51 11.82
N MET A 17 -13.09 14.12 12.18
CA MET A 17 -13.93 13.28 11.33
C MET A 17 -14.30 14.01 10.03
N GLU A 18 -14.62 15.29 10.10
CA GLU A 18 -14.90 16.10 8.91
C GLU A 18 -13.71 16.16 7.96
N LYS A 19 -12.48 16.31 8.50
CA LYS A 19 -11.26 16.25 7.71
C LYS A 19 -11.07 14.89 7.04
N LEU A 20 -11.35 13.78 7.73
CA LEU A 20 -11.28 12.43 7.16
C LEU A 20 -12.31 12.24 6.05
N HIS A 21 -13.54 12.69 6.23
CA HIS A 21 -14.61 12.58 5.22
C HIS A 21 -14.32 13.38 3.94
N HIS A 22 -13.50 14.43 4.02
CA HIS A 22 -13.06 15.19 2.85
C HIS A 22 -11.74 14.71 2.27
N ALA A 23 -10.99 13.88 2.99
CA ALA A 23 -9.68 13.41 2.55
C ALA A 23 -9.78 12.44 1.37
N ARG A 24 -8.85 12.57 0.43
CA ARG A 24 -8.64 11.64 -0.69
C ARG A 24 -7.27 10.98 -0.57
N VAL A 25 -7.26 9.66 -0.47
CA VAL A 25 -6.04 8.86 -0.31
C VAL A 25 -5.84 7.93 -1.49
N ALA A 26 -4.66 7.98 -2.10
CA ALA A 26 -4.27 7.02 -3.14
C ALA A 26 -3.47 5.87 -2.53
N VAL A 27 -3.87 4.63 -2.84
CA VAL A 27 -3.19 3.40 -2.39
C VAL A 27 -2.66 2.65 -3.60
N PHE A 28 -1.36 2.62 -3.72
CA PHE A 28 -0.65 1.91 -4.78
C PHE A 28 -0.24 0.53 -4.29
N GLY A 29 -0.80 -0.52 -4.93
CA GLY A 29 -0.66 -1.92 -4.56
C GLY A 29 -1.74 -2.39 -3.57
N ILE A 30 -2.64 -3.26 -4.03
CA ILE A 30 -3.77 -3.81 -3.24
C ILE A 30 -3.47 -5.27 -2.87
N GLY A 31 -2.27 -5.49 -2.36
CA GLY A 31 -1.78 -6.79 -1.92
C GLY A 31 -1.98 -7.05 -0.42
N GLY A 32 -1.04 -7.80 0.18
CA GLY A 32 -1.06 -8.15 1.60
C GLY A 32 -0.92 -6.97 2.57
N VAL A 33 -0.31 -5.86 2.12
CA VAL A 33 -0.18 -4.63 2.91
C VAL A 33 -1.28 -3.63 2.52
N GLY A 34 -1.39 -3.31 1.22
CA GLY A 34 -2.33 -2.30 0.75
C GLY A 34 -3.79 -2.67 0.99
N GLY A 35 -4.16 -3.95 0.84
CA GLY A 35 -5.53 -4.40 1.12
C GLY A 35 -5.98 -4.13 2.56
N TYR A 36 -5.13 -4.42 3.55
CA TYR A 36 -5.43 -4.07 4.96
C TYR A 36 -5.41 -2.57 5.22
N THR A 37 -4.56 -1.82 4.50
CA THR A 37 -4.56 -0.36 4.59
C THR A 37 -5.86 0.23 4.06
N VAL A 38 -6.35 -0.23 2.92
CA VAL A 38 -7.63 0.17 2.34
C VAL A 38 -8.79 -0.12 3.30
N GLU A 39 -8.82 -1.32 3.88
CA GLU A 39 -9.81 -1.72 4.89
C GLU A 39 -9.82 -0.75 6.09
N ALA A 40 -8.63 -0.43 6.61
CA ALA A 40 -8.48 0.47 7.74
C ALA A 40 -8.93 1.91 7.41
N LEU A 41 -8.56 2.42 6.23
CA LEU A 41 -8.94 3.77 5.77
C LEU A 41 -10.46 3.90 5.59
N ALA A 42 -11.09 2.90 4.94
CA ALA A 42 -12.54 2.88 4.78
C ALA A 42 -13.28 2.89 6.13
N ARG A 43 -12.84 2.03 7.06
CA ARG A 43 -13.42 1.96 8.42
C ARG A 43 -13.12 3.18 9.30
N SER A 44 -12.14 3.99 8.93
CA SER A 44 -11.81 5.24 9.61
C SER A 44 -12.59 6.45 9.08
N GLY A 45 -13.33 6.30 7.98
CA GLY A 45 -14.15 7.37 7.40
C GLY A 45 -13.42 8.28 6.43
N VAL A 46 -12.38 7.78 5.75
CA VAL A 46 -11.77 8.50 4.62
C VAL A 46 -12.76 8.57 3.47
N GLY A 47 -13.05 9.80 2.98
CA GLY A 47 -14.15 10.04 2.05
C GLY A 47 -13.88 9.68 0.60
N ALA A 48 -12.61 9.57 0.19
CA ALA A 48 -12.26 9.14 -1.17
C ALA A 48 -11.00 8.27 -1.20
N LEU A 49 -11.05 7.18 -1.95
CA LEU A 49 -9.96 6.22 -2.11
C LEU A 49 -9.69 5.97 -3.59
N ASP A 50 -8.44 6.18 -4.01
CA ASP A 50 -7.95 5.76 -5.32
C ASP A 50 -7.15 4.47 -5.15
N LEU A 51 -7.56 3.42 -5.86
CA LEU A 51 -6.99 2.08 -5.74
C LEU A 51 -6.23 1.71 -7.02
N ILE A 52 -4.94 1.45 -6.92
CA ILE A 52 -4.07 1.21 -8.06
C ILE A 52 -3.43 -0.17 -7.93
N ASP A 53 -3.80 -1.11 -8.80
CA ASP A 53 -3.24 -2.47 -8.89
C ASP A 53 -3.69 -3.12 -10.20
N ASP A 54 -2.81 -3.77 -10.95
CA ASP A 54 -3.13 -4.43 -12.22
C ASP A 54 -3.42 -5.93 -12.09
N ASP A 55 -3.20 -6.48 -10.90
CA ASP A 55 -3.34 -7.91 -10.65
C ASP A 55 -4.80 -8.35 -10.46
N LYS A 56 -4.98 -9.65 -10.71
CA LYS A 56 -6.17 -10.39 -10.29
C LYS A 56 -5.88 -11.18 -9.02
N VAL A 57 -6.93 -11.47 -8.26
CA VAL A 57 -6.84 -12.35 -7.10
C VAL A 57 -6.46 -13.76 -7.56
N CYS A 58 -5.38 -14.29 -6.98
CA CYS A 58 -4.90 -15.65 -7.21
C CYS A 58 -5.15 -16.53 -5.97
N LEU A 59 -5.21 -17.85 -6.17
CA LEU A 59 -5.41 -18.80 -5.08
C LEU A 59 -4.33 -18.66 -3.99
N THR A 60 -3.09 -18.41 -4.38
CA THR A 60 -1.94 -18.21 -3.47
C THR A 60 -2.01 -16.93 -2.65
N ASN A 61 -2.93 -16.01 -2.97
CA ASN A 61 -3.12 -14.79 -2.20
C ASN A 61 -3.96 -14.99 -0.93
N LEU A 62 -4.73 -16.09 -0.87
CA LEU A 62 -5.69 -16.35 0.23
C LEU A 62 -5.05 -16.40 1.62
N ASN A 63 -3.78 -16.73 1.70
CA ASN A 63 -3.07 -16.85 2.96
C ASN A 63 -2.76 -15.51 3.65
N ARG A 64 -2.79 -14.37 2.89
CA ARG A 64 -2.32 -13.08 3.41
C ARG A 64 -3.06 -11.83 2.91
N GLN A 65 -3.88 -11.93 1.85
CA GLN A 65 -4.59 -10.77 1.29
C GLN A 65 -6.05 -10.79 1.73
N ILE A 66 -6.49 -9.74 2.42
CA ILE A 66 -7.84 -9.65 3.01
C ILE A 66 -8.96 -9.73 1.97
N ILE A 67 -8.71 -9.24 0.75
CA ILE A 67 -9.67 -9.25 -0.36
C ILE A 67 -9.73 -10.61 -1.07
N ALA A 68 -8.74 -11.48 -0.82
CA ALA A 68 -8.64 -12.77 -1.49
C ALA A 68 -9.47 -13.83 -0.77
N THR A 69 -10.51 -14.29 -1.42
CA THR A 69 -11.37 -15.41 -1.00
C THR A 69 -11.55 -16.35 -2.17
N ARG A 70 -12.09 -17.57 -1.94
CA ARG A 70 -12.37 -18.51 -3.03
C ARG A 70 -13.31 -17.93 -4.08
N SER A 71 -14.28 -17.12 -3.67
CA SER A 71 -15.26 -16.48 -4.54
C SER A 71 -14.71 -15.30 -5.35
N THR A 72 -13.56 -14.72 -4.94
CA THR A 72 -12.97 -13.57 -5.62
C THR A 72 -11.80 -13.94 -6.54
N VAL A 73 -11.35 -15.21 -6.54
CA VAL A 73 -10.27 -15.67 -7.44
C VAL A 73 -10.61 -15.37 -8.90
N GLY A 74 -9.67 -14.76 -9.63
CA GLY A 74 -9.80 -14.36 -11.03
C GLY A 74 -10.37 -12.95 -11.24
N GLN A 75 -10.93 -12.30 -10.23
CA GLN A 75 -11.39 -10.91 -10.29
C GLN A 75 -10.22 -9.94 -10.10
N TYR A 76 -10.30 -8.73 -10.64
CA TYR A 76 -9.28 -7.71 -10.37
C TYR A 76 -9.30 -7.30 -8.90
N LYS A 77 -8.12 -7.16 -8.30
CA LYS A 77 -7.99 -6.80 -6.88
C LYS A 77 -8.66 -5.48 -6.55
N VAL A 78 -8.55 -4.49 -7.43
CA VAL A 78 -9.16 -3.17 -7.23
C VAL A 78 -10.69 -3.24 -7.25
N ASP A 79 -11.29 -4.07 -8.10
CA ASP A 79 -12.76 -4.24 -8.16
C ASP A 79 -13.30 -4.92 -6.90
N VAL A 80 -12.59 -5.94 -6.42
CA VAL A 80 -12.96 -6.63 -5.17
C VAL A 80 -12.83 -5.70 -3.96
N ALA A 81 -11.77 -4.88 -3.94
CA ALA A 81 -11.58 -3.89 -2.88
C ALA A 81 -12.67 -2.80 -2.92
N GLU A 82 -13.06 -2.31 -4.10
CA GLU A 82 -14.16 -1.35 -4.27
C GLU A 82 -15.48 -1.90 -3.74
N GLN A 83 -15.85 -3.14 -4.11
CA GLN A 83 -17.06 -3.78 -3.59
C GLN A 83 -17.05 -3.86 -2.06
N ARG A 84 -15.90 -4.23 -1.48
CA ARG A 84 -15.73 -4.34 -0.05
C ARG A 84 -15.81 -2.98 0.66
N ILE A 85 -15.27 -1.92 0.06
CA ILE A 85 -15.38 -0.55 0.57
C ILE A 85 -16.85 -0.12 0.62
N HIS A 86 -17.59 -0.33 -0.47
CA HIS A 86 -19.01 0.05 -0.54
C HIS A 86 -19.91 -0.78 0.40
N ASP A 87 -19.49 -2.00 0.75
CA ASP A 87 -20.16 -2.81 1.78
C ASP A 87 -19.89 -2.28 3.21
N ILE A 88 -18.76 -1.58 3.41
CA ILE A 88 -18.44 -0.87 4.67
C ILE A 88 -19.15 0.47 4.73
N ASP A 89 -19.00 1.29 3.71
CA ASP A 89 -19.66 2.59 3.55
C ASP A 89 -19.90 2.91 2.07
N PRO A 90 -21.17 2.92 1.61
CA PRO A 90 -21.50 3.20 0.21
C PRO A 90 -21.25 4.66 -0.21
N ASN A 91 -20.98 5.57 0.75
CA ASN A 91 -20.74 6.98 0.45
C ASN A 91 -19.27 7.27 0.12
N ILE A 92 -18.34 6.37 0.38
CA ILE A 92 -16.94 6.54 0.03
C ILE A 92 -16.80 6.56 -1.50
N LYS A 93 -16.16 7.62 -2.01
CA LYS A 93 -15.84 7.72 -3.44
C LYS A 93 -14.65 6.84 -3.76
N VAL A 94 -14.84 5.83 -4.60
CA VAL A 94 -13.76 4.92 -5.02
C VAL A 94 -13.46 5.14 -6.49
N THR A 95 -12.17 5.26 -6.81
CA THR A 95 -11.68 5.26 -8.19
C THR A 95 -10.68 4.11 -8.35
N THR A 96 -10.92 3.22 -9.31
CA THR A 96 -10.08 2.05 -9.54
C THR A 96 -9.23 2.21 -10.79
N TYR A 97 -7.94 1.85 -10.69
CA TYR A 97 -6.99 1.86 -11.79
C TYR A 97 -6.40 0.45 -11.94
N LYS A 98 -6.78 -0.24 -13.02
CA LYS A 98 -6.24 -1.57 -13.38
C LYS A 98 -4.92 -1.40 -14.13
N THR A 99 -3.97 -0.81 -13.45
CA THR A 99 -2.68 -0.40 -14.05
C THR A 99 -1.54 -0.65 -13.07
N PHE A 100 -0.41 -1.07 -13.62
CA PHE A 100 0.83 -1.15 -12.87
C PHE A 100 1.53 0.21 -12.84
N PHE A 101 1.90 0.68 -11.66
CA PHE A 101 2.56 1.97 -11.52
C PHE A 101 4.05 1.86 -11.84
N THR A 102 4.48 2.56 -12.89
CA THR A 102 5.86 2.67 -13.36
C THR A 102 6.17 4.12 -13.75
N PRO A 103 7.45 4.46 -14.02
CA PRO A 103 7.78 5.76 -14.61
C PRO A 103 7.03 6.07 -15.91
N GLU A 104 6.69 5.05 -16.72
CA GLU A 104 5.97 5.21 -17.98
C GLU A 104 4.47 5.47 -17.79
N THR A 105 3.89 4.98 -16.69
CA THR A 105 2.46 5.16 -16.40
C THR A 105 2.17 6.27 -15.39
N GLN A 106 3.20 6.86 -14.78
CA GLN A 106 3.07 7.83 -13.69
C GLN A 106 2.27 9.09 -14.06
N ASP A 107 2.29 9.49 -15.32
CA ASP A 107 1.59 10.70 -15.79
C ASP A 107 0.08 10.50 -15.98
N GLN A 108 -0.42 9.27 -15.76
CA GLN A 108 -1.85 9.00 -15.65
C GLN A 108 -2.46 9.49 -14.32
N PHE A 109 -1.62 9.85 -13.35
CA PHE A 109 -2.02 10.20 -11.99
C PHE A 109 -1.69 11.66 -11.68
N ASP A 110 -2.71 12.43 -11.34
CA ASP A 110 -2.54 13.79 -10.82
C ASP A 110 -2.38 13.74 -9.29
N PHE A 111 -1.14 13.77 -8.83
CA PHE A 111 -0.83 13.72 -7.41
C PHE A 111 -1.33 14.92 -6.61
N THR A 112 -1.62 16.05 -7.27
CA THR A 112 -2.13 17.24 -6.58
C THR A 112 -3.54 17.08 -6.02
N GLN A 113 -4.27 16.05 -6.47
CA GLN A 113 -5.61 15.71 -5.97
C GLN A 113 -5.62 14.91 -4.68
N TYR A 114 -4.45 14.41 -4.23
CA TYR A 114 -4.37 13.55 -3.06
C TYR A 114 -3.93 14.30 -1.81
N ASP A 115 -4.58 14.03 -0.70
CA ASP A 115 -4.12 14.48 0.63
C ASP A 115 -3.01 13.59 1.17
N TYR A 116 -3.03 12.31 0.77
CA TYR A 116 -2.04 11.33 1.21
C TYR A 116 -1.83 10.21 0.17
N VAL A 117 -0.60 9.72 0.08
CA VAL A 117 -0.24 8.58 -0.76
C VAL A 117 0.29 7.43 0.09
N VAL A 118 -0.21 6.23 -0.17
CA VAL A 118 0.28 4.98 0.42
C VAL A 118 0.97 4.16 -0.67
N ASP A 119 2.24 3.91 -0.48
CA ASP A 119 3.04 3.03 -1.32
C ASP A 119 3.11 1.63 -0.68
N ALA A 120 2.38 0.68 -1.25
CA ALA A 120 2.38 -0.73 -0.89
C ALA A 120 2.75 -1.65 -2.06
N ILE A 121 3.40 -1.11 -3.11
CA ILE A 121 3.95 -1.90 -4.22
C ILE A 121 5.27 -2.56 -3.81
N ASP A 122 5.75 -3.51 -4.60
CA ASP A 122 6.94 -4.31 -4.29
C ASP A 122 8.19 -3.91 -5.12
N THR A 123 8.01 -3.21 -6.25
CA THR A 123 9.10 -2.84 -7.14
C THR A 123 9.83 -1.56 -6.69
N VAL A 124 11.16 -1.62 -6.63
CA VAL A 124 12.00 -0.47 -6.23
C VAL A 124 11.81 0.72 -7.16
N THR A 125 11.79 0.47 -8.47
CA THR A 125 11.63 1.53 -9.49
C THR A 125 10.32 2.29 -9.31
N GLY A 126 9.20 1.56 -9.16
CA GLY A 126 7.90 2.17 -8.91
C GLY A 126 7.85 2.93 -7.58
N LYS A 127 8.39 2.34 -6.49
CA LYS A 127 8.48 3.03 -5.18
C LYS A 127 9.21 4.38 -5.28
N ILE A 128 10.33 4.40 -5.98
CA ILE A 128 11.11 5.63 -6.15
C ILE A 128 10.34 6.65 -6.98
N ALA A 129 9.69 6.23 -8.06
CA ALA A 129 8.86 7.12 -8.87
C ALA A 129 7.70 7.72 -8.05
N LEU A 130 7.01 6.90 -7.22
CA LEU A 130 5.98 7.37 -6.30
C LEU A 130 6.50 8.44 -5.33
N VAL A 131 7.65 8.17 -4.71
CA VAL A 131 8.25 9.12 -3.76
C VAL A 131 8.63 10.43 -4.44
N VAL A 132 9.18 10.39 -5.65
CA VAL A 132 9.55 11.59 -6.41
C VAL A 132 8.30 12.38 -6.76
N LYS A 133 7.28 11.75 -7.37
CA LYS A 133 6.03 12.41 -7.75
C LYS A 133 5.28 13.00 -6.57
N ALA A 134 5.16 12.27 -5.45
CA ALA A 134 4.53 12.80 -4.24
C ALA A 134 5.27 14.03 -3.70
N LYS A 135 6.61 14.03 -3.74
CA LYS A 135 7.40 15.19 -3.32
C LYS A 135 7.28 16.37 -4.25
N GLU A 136 7.28 16.15 -5.56
CA GLU A 136 7.07 17.21 -6.56
C GLU A 136 5.70 17.88 -6.38
N ALA A 137 4.67 17.08 -6.10
CA ALA A 137 3.33 17.58 -5.82
C ALA A 137 3.13 18.15 -4.39
N GLY A 138 4.12 18.02 -3.50
CA GLY A 138 4.01 18.44 -2.11
C GLY A 138 3.09 17.57 -1.25
N VAL A 139 2.77 16.37 -1.69
CA VAL A 139 1.85 15.44 -1.01
C VAL A 139 2.61 14.53 -0.05
N SER A 140 2.00 14.28 1.10
CA SER A 140 2.55 13.34 2.08
C SER A 140 2.47 11.90 1.59
N ILE A 141 3.56 11.13 1.82
CA ILE A 141 3.62 9.72 1.44
C ILE A 141 4.17 8.86 2.58
N ILE A 142 3.64 7.63 2.69
CA ILE A 142 4.20 6.56 3.51
C ILE A 142 4.50 5.35 2.63
N CYS A 143 5.69 4.77 2.78
CA CYS A 143 6.11 3.60 2.01
C CYS A 143 6.22 2.37 2.91
N ALA A 144 5.56 1.28 2.52
CA ALA A 144 5.78 -0.02 3.14
C ALA A 144 7.09 -0.63 2.62
N MET A 145 7.95 -1.05 3.54
CA MET A 145 9.16 -1.80 3.22
C MET A 145 8.86 -3.31 3.18
N GLY A 146 9.89 -4.14 3.03
CA GLY A 146 9.71 -5.59 2.95
C GLY A 146 9.04 -6.18 4.19
N ALA A 147 7.86 -6.77 4.01
CA ALA A 147 7.09 -7.46 5.05
C ALA A 147 7.11 -8.99 4.90
N GLY A 148 7.57 -9.52 3.77
CA GLY A 148 7.65 -10.96 3.51
C GLY A 148 8.68 -11.69 4.40
N ASN A 149 8.41 -12.98 4.67
CA ASN A 149 9.28 -13.88 5.44
C ASN A 149 9.61 -13.35 6.85
N LYS A 150 8.59 -12.81 7.52
CA LYS A 150 8.65 -12.29 8.89
C LYS A 150 7.47 -12.83 9.69
N MET A 151 7.71 -13.18 10.95
CA MET A 151 6.73 -13.85 11.80
C MET A 151 6.33 -13.02 13.03
N ASP A 152 7.15 -12.03 13.40
CA ASP A 152 6.93 -11.20 14.59
C ASP A 152 6.35 -9.83 14.23
N PRO A 153 5.00 -9.66 14.31
CA PRO A 153 4.36 -8.39 13.99
C PRO A 153 4.71 -7.26 14.96
N THR A 154 5.22 -7.59 16.16
CA THR A 154 5.61 -6.58 17.17
C THR A 154 6.86 -5.81 16.80
N ARG A 155 7.61 -6.28 15.81
CA ARG A 155 8.84 -5.64 15.32
C ARG A 155 8.61 -4.64 14.18
N PHE A 156 7.35 -4.44 13.77
CA PHE A 156 7.03 -3.38 12.83
C PHE A 156 7.02 -2.03 13.52
N GLU A 157 7.61 -1.05 12.85
CA GLU A 157 7.62 0.33 13.31
C GLU A 157 7.45 1.33 12.16
N VAL A 158 6.90 2.50 12.49
CA VAL A 158 6.85 3.66 11.60
C VAL A 158 8.02 4.58 11.92
N THR A 159 8.86 4.87 10.92
CA THR A 159 10.03 5.70 11.12
C THR A 159 10.45 6.42 9.84
N ASP A 160 11.53 7.22 9.92
CA ASP A 160 12.17 7.75 8.71
C ASP A 160 13.08 6.70 8.07
N ILE A 161 13.13 6.68 6.73
CA ILE A 161 13.95 5.73 5.95
C ILE A 161 15.40 5.68 6.41
N TYR A 162 15.95 6.79 6.84
CA TYR A 162 17.36 6.89 7.30
C TYR A 162 17.60 6.31 8.69
N LYS A 163 16.55 6.03 9.45
CA LYS A 163 16.61 5.36 10.75
C LYS A 163 16.37 3.86 10.68
N THR A 164 16.09 3.33 9.48
CA THR A 164 15.83 1.89 9.28
C THR A 164 17.10 1.06 9.35
N SER A 165 16.97 -0.20 9.75
CA SER A 165 18.05 -1.19 9.85
C SER A 165 17.58 -2.54 9.31
N VAL A 166 18.47 -3.52 9.15
CA VAL A 166 18.18 -4.93 8.84
C VAL A 166 17.48 -5.18 7.49
N CYS A 167 16.43 -4.42 7.15
CA CYS A 167 15.61 -4.66 5.95
C CYS A 167 16.39 -4.38 4.64
N PRO A 168 16.54 -5.39 3.74
CA PRO A 168 17.27 -5.22 2.47
C PRO A 168 16.62 -4.16 1.57
N LEU A 169 15.28 -4.19 1.42
CA LEU A 169 14.56 -3.20 0.62
C LEU A 169 14.79 -1.77 1.13
N ALA A 170 14.72 -1.57 2.45
CA ALA A 170 14.98 -0.27 3.05
C ALA A 170 16.43 0.21 2.80
N LYS A 171 17.41 -0.71 2.74
CA LYS A 171 18.79 -0.38 2.37
C LYS A 171 18.89 0.17 0.95
N VAL A 172 18.23 -0.46 -0.01
CA VAL A 172 18.18 0.00 -1.39
C VAL A 172 17.46 1.35 -1.48
N MET A 173 16.28 1.47 -0.88
CA MET A 173 15.52 2.72 -0.86
C MET A 173 16.30 3.89 -0.27
N ARG A 174 17.06 3.68 0.83
CA ARG A 174 17.95 4.73 1.41
C ARG A 174 18.99 5.21 0.41
N THR A 175 19.60 4.29 -0.33
CA THR A 175 20.61 4.62 -1.34
C THR A 175 20.00 5.46 -2.45
N GLU A 176 18.85 5.03 -2.97
CA GLU A 176 18.15 5.73 -4.05
C GLU A 176 17.60 7.10 -3.63
N CYS A 177 17.09 7.20 -2.40
CA CYS A 177 16.67 8.48 -1.82
C CYS A 177 17.84 9.48 -1.68
N ARG A 178 19.03 9.01 -1.26
CA ARG A 178 20.23 9.86 -1.16
C ARG A 178 20.65 10.41 -2.53
N LYS A 179 20.69 9.56 -3.56
CA LYS A 179 21.03 9.97 -4.93
C LYS A 179 20.12 11.10 -5.44
N ARG A 180 18.84 11.08 -5.02
CA ARG A 180 17.82 12.07 -5.41
C ARG A 180 17.65 13.22 -4.42
N ARG A 181 18.54 13.32 -3.43
CA ARG A 181 18.50 14.37 -2.37
C ARG A 181 17.18 14.40 -1.60
N ILE A 182 16.50 13.26 -1.47
CA ILE A 182 15.30 13.13 -0.64
C ILE A 182 15.75 13.07 0.82
N LYS A 183 15.43 14.10 1.60
CA LYS A 183 15.92 14.25 2.98
C LYS A 183 15.14 13.42 3.99
N HIS A 184 13.86 13.19 3.75
CA HIS A 184 12.93 12.50 4.65
C HIS A 184 11.97 11.64 3.86
N LEU A 185 11.71 10.42 4.34
CA LEU A 185 10.68 9.54 3.83
C LEU A 185 10.12 8.71 4.99
N LYS A 186 8.82 8.85 5.25
CA LYS A 186 8.12 8.03 6.23
C LYS A 186 7.96 6.62 5.70
N VAL A 187 8.33 5.63 6.49
CA VAL A 187 8.23 4.21 6.10
C VAL A 187 7.67 3.37 7.24
N VAL A 188 7.04 2.25 6.86
CA VAL A 188 6.74 1.12 7.76
C VAL A 188 7.73 0.01 7.43
N TYR A 189 8.45 -0.48 8.43
CA TYR A 189 9.38 -1.60 8.24
C TYR A 189 9.48 -2.45 9.50
N SER A 190 10.01 -3.66 9.39
CA SER A 190 10.27 -4.52 10.54
C SER A 190 11.77 -4.64 10.78
N ARG A 191 12.16 -4.63 12.06
CA ARG A 191 13.52 -4.95 12.53
C ARG A 191 13.82 -6.45 12.55
N GLU A 192 12.84 -7.27 12.24
CA GLU A 192 13.05 -8.71 12.17
C GLU A 192 13.95 -9.06 10.97
N PRO A 193 14.98 -9.91 11.15
CA PRO A 193 15.70 -10.48 10.03
C PRO A 193 14.77 -11.28 9.14
N VAL A 194 15.02 -11.26 7.83
CA VAL A 194 14.26 -12.07 6.89
C VAL A 194 14.59 -13.53 7.12
N MET A 195 13.55 -14.36 7.31
CA MET A 195 13.71 -15.81 7.44
C MET A 195 14.06 -16.41 6.08
N THR A 196 15.01 -17.36 6.09
CA THR A 196 15.28 -18.17 4.90
C THR A 196 14.20 -19.23 4.78
N PRO A 197 13.52 -19.35 3.62
CA PRO A 197 12.57 -20.45 3.40
C PRO A 197 13.23 -21.82 3.62
N ILE A 198 12.48 -22.76 4.18
CA ILE A 198 12.96 -24.13 4.44
C ILE A 198 13.07 -24.90 3.11
N GLU A 199 12.14 -24.60 2.17
CA GLU A 199 12.11 -25.19 0.83
C GLU A 199 12.20 -24.09 -0.22
N ASP A 200 12.92 -24.36 -1.29
CA ASP A 200 12.96 -23.47 -2.44
C ASP A 200 11.73 -23.74 -3.34
N LEU A 201 10.68 -22.95 -3.15
CA LEU A 201 9.47 -23.00 -3.95
C LEU A 201 9.68 -22.57 -5.42
N SER A 202 10.90 -22.17 -5.81
CA SER A 202 11.23 -21.87 -7.21
C SER A 202 11.11 -23.11 -8.11
N LEU A 203 11.15 -24.29 -7.54
CA LEU A 203 10.95 -25.57 -8.26
C LEU A 203 9.47 -25.96 -8.41
N ILE A 204 8.56 -25.32 -7.71
CA ILE A 204 7.12 -25.50 -7.89
C ILE A 204 6.70 -24.42 -8.88
N HIS A 205 6.35 -24.80 -10.10
CA HIS A 205 5.74 -23.90 -11.11
C HIS A 205 4.37 -23.42 -10.63
N ILE A 206 4.36 -22.58 -9.59
CA ILE A 206 3.23 -21.75 -9.25
C ILE A 206 3.39 -20.51 -10.13
N SER A 207 2.52 -20.38 -11.10
CA SER A 207 2.47 -19.26 -12.04
C SER A 207 2.05 -17.97 -11.34
N GLU A 208 2.89 -17.46 -10.43
CA GLU A 208 3.00 -16.04 -10.21
C GLU A 208 4.23 -15.60 -11.00
N PRO A 209 4.12 -14.61 -11.88
CA PRO A 209 5.32 -14.00 -12.41
C PRO A 209 6.00 -13.26 -11.23
N THR A 210 6.87 -13.98 -10.52
CA THR A 210 7.94 -13.32 -9.78
C THR A 210 8.77 -12.62 -10.83
N ARG A 211 8.46 -11.33 -11.09
CA ARG A 211 9.28 -10.51 -11.96
C ARG A 211 10.69 -10.55 -11.39
N PRO A 212 11.70 -11.01 -12.16
CA PRO A 212 13.07 -11.00 -11.69
C PRO A 212 13.41 -9.56 -11.29
N LEU A 213 14.06 -9.41 -10.15
CA LEU A 213 14.72 -8.17 -9.76
C LEU A 213 15.81 -7.91 -10.80
N TYR A 214 15.49 -7.24 -11.89
CA TYR A 214 16.51 -6.71 -12.78
C TYR A 214 17.22 -5.59 -12.02
N ILE A 215 18.33 -5.99 -11.38
CA ILE A 215 19.41 -5.09 -10.99
C ILE A 215 20.21 -4.87 -12.27
N SER A 216 19.98 -3.78 -12.93
CA SER A 216 20.89 -3.22 -13.92
C SER A 216 21.36 -1.86 -13.45
#